data_7d6a75fc9219e2ec522f1032c7874feb
#
_entry.id   7d6a75fc9219e2ec522f1032c7874feb
#
_cell.length_a   1.000
_cell.length_b   1.000
_cell.length_c   1.000
_cell.angle_alpha   90.00
_cell.angle_beta   90.00
_cell.angle_gamma   90.00
#
_symmetry.space_group_name_H-M   'P 1'
#
loop_
_entity.id
_entity.type
_entity.pdbx_description
1 polymer ?
#
loop_
_entity_poly.entity_id
_entity_poly.type
_entity_poly.pdbx_seq_one_letter_code
_entity_poly.pdbx_strand_id
1 'polypeptide(L)'
;MINKSYKHWMIVFFMCCLAASSIGLCTNAIGVFYTPVAKSLKVLKGTFAMHATLSTLATALTLLKISKVIKKYSYKKVLLIGVILSSGATWLMSYSTSVYLFYILGILRGIGVGIYGMVPITVVITNWFDKKHGLATSLALSFSGLSGAIFSPLLSSWITCYGWQMTYRFMAICILVLVLPALIVPWNIDPRKEHLLPYGYQNRKETTKVQNNKIKLLTISFLCMCLFTLLHTSITGISQHLSGVAVSIHLSVTIGATFMSFTMIGNISTKLLIGFLSDLLSPIKAVIMMILTNCF
;
A
#
# COMPACT_ATOMS: atom_id res chain seq x y z
N MET A 1 -19.81 -25.31 -13.91
CA MET A 1 -18.34 -25.32 -13.58
C MET A 1 -17.81 -23.92 -13.81
N ILE A 2 -17.57 -23.15 -12.74
CA ILE A 2 -16.93 -21.83 -12.86
C ILE A 2 -15.52 -22.08 -13.41
N ASN A 3 -15.19 -21.44 -14.51
CA ASN A 3 -13.90 -21.57 -15.18
C ASN A 3 -12.79 -21.33 -14.13
N LYS A 4 -11.96 -22.34 -13.88
CA LYS A 4 -10.90 -22.30 -12.83
C LYS A 4 -10.00 -21.06 -12.92
N SER A 5 -9.82 -20.51 -14.12
CA SER A 5 -9.03 -19.31 -14.38
C SER A 5 -9.66 -18.03 -13.79
N TYR A 6 -10.98 -17.92 -13.78
CA TYR A 6 -11.69 -16.72 -13.27
C TYR A 6 -11.37 -16.46 -11.79
N LYS A 7 -11.30 -17.51 -10.97
CA LYS A 7 -11.06 -17.38 -9.53
C LYS A 7 -9.68 -16.78 -9.20
N HIS A 8 -8.65 -17.12 -10.00
CA HIS A 8 -7.31 -16.55 -9.83
C HIS A 8 -7.32 -15.02 -10.05
N TRP A 9 -7.96 -14.55 -11.12
CA TRP A 9 -8.06 -13.12 -11.42
C TRP A 9 -8.99 -12.38 -10.45
N MET A 10 -10.00 -13.05 -9.92
CA MET A 10 -10.83 -12.50 -8.83
C MET A 10 -10.00 -12.23 -7.57
N ILE A 11 -9.05 -13.11 -7.22
CA ILE A 11 -8.11 -12.86 -6.12
C ILE A 11 -7.24 -11.63 -6.41
N VAL A 12 -6.74 -11.46 -7.65
CA VAL A 12 -6.01 -10.25 -8.04
C VAL A 12 -6.87 -9.00 -7.83
N PHE A 13 -8.14 -9.04 -8.22
CA PHE A 13 -9.07 -7.92 -7.96
C PHE A 13 -9.20 -7.60 -6.47
N PHE A 14 -9.30 -8.61 -5.59
CA PHE A 14 -9.30 -8.37 -4.15
C PHE A 14 -7.99 -7.72 -3.68
N MET A 15 -6.86 -8.17 -4.20
CA MET A 15 -5.56 -7.57 -3.89
C MET A 15 -5.44 -6.13 -4.41
N CYS A 16 -6.04 -5.81 -5.56
CA CYS A 16 -6.19 -4.43 -6.05
C CYS A 16 -6.96 -3.56 -5.05
N CYS A 17 -8.10 -4.04 -4.56
CA CYS A 17 -8.91 -3.33 -3.57
C CYS A 17 -8.17 -3.12 -2.25
N LEU A 18 -7.43 -4.13 -1.77
CA LEU A 18 -6.60 -4.01 -0.58
C LEU A 18 -5.45 -2.99 -0.77
N ALA A 19 -4.79 -2.99 -1.93
CA ALA A 19 -3.74 -2.03 -2.24
C ALA A 19 -4.28 -0.59 -2.35
N ALA A 20 -5.46 -0.43 -2.97
CA ALA A 20 -6.14 0.85 -3.07
C ALA A 20 -6.48 1.43 -1.69
N SER A 21 -6.96 0.59 -0.78
CA SER A 21 -7.30 0.99 0.59
C SER A 21 -6.06 1.26 1.45
N SER A 22 -5.14 0.28 1.56
CA SER A 22 -4.01 0.34 2.49
C SER A 22 -2.93 1.34 2.06
N ILE A 23 -2.46 1.25 0.82
CA ILE A 23 -1.38 2.09 0.32
C ILE A 23 -1.94 3.36 -0.33
N GLY A 24 -2.98 3.22 -1.15
CA GLY A 24 -3.57 4.36 -1.87
C GLY A 24 -4.17 5.40 -0.94
N LEU A 25 -5.18 5.03 -0.17
CA LEU A 25 -5.86 5.95 0.75
C LEU A 25 -5.02 6.26 1.99
N CYS A 26 -4.56 5.24 2.71
CA CYS A 26 -3.93 5.45 4.01
C CYS A 26 -2.51 6.03 3.92
N THR A 27 -1.81 5.92 2.78
CA THR A 27 -0.43 6.37 2.62
C THR A 27 -0.29 7.46 1.56
N ASN A 28 -0.73 7.21 0.31
CA ASN A 28 -0.48 8.13 -0.79
C ASN A 28 -1.33 9.40 -0.71
N ALA A 29 -2.60 9.29 -0.31
CA ALA A 29 -3.52 10.43 -0.29
C ALA A 29 -3.46 11.26 1.01
N ILE A 30 -2.68 10.84 2.01
CA ILE A 30 -2.68 11.50 3.33
C ILE A 30 -2.12 12.92 3.32
N GLY A 31 -1.25 13.24 2.37
CA GLY A 31 -0.57 14.53 2.27
C GLY A 31 -1.51 15.74 2.16
N VAL A 32 -2.73 15.56 1.62
CA VAL A 32 -3.72 16.63 1.48
C VAL A 32 -4.21 17.17 2.84
N PHE A 33 -4.10 16.38 3.90
CA PHE A 33 -4.49 16.78 5.26
C PHE A 33 -3.42 17.62 5.99
N TYR A 34 -2.16 17.60 5.55
CA TYR A 34 -1.07 18.23 6.29
C TYR A 34 -1.28 19.72 6.54
N THR A 35 -1.64 20.47 5.53
CA THR A 35 -1.84 21.91 5.63
C THR A 35 -3.11 22.29 6.42
N PRO A 36 -4.31 21.77 6.08
CA PRO A 36 -5.53 22.18 6.75
C PRO A 36 -5.59 21.76 8.23
N VAL A 37 -5.08 20.57 8.56
CA VAL A 37 -5.09 20.10 9.97
C VAL A 37 -4.04 20.83 10.80
N ALA A 38 -2.82 21.00 10.29
CA ALA A 38 -1.78 21.76 10.99
C ALA A 38 -2.22 23.20 11.29
N LYS A 39 -2.88 23.85 10.32
CA LYS A 39 -3.45 25.20 10.52
C LYS A 39 -4.54 25.20 11.58
N SER A 40 -5.43 24.23 11.58
CA SER A 40 -6.52 24.10 12.56
C SER A 40 -5.99 23.85 13.98
N LEU A 41 -4.97 23.01 14.14
CA LEU A 41 -4.34 22.71 15.43
C LEU A 41 -3.28 23.73 15.85
N LYS A 42 -3.01 24.76 15.04
CA LYS A 42 -1.98 25.79 15.28
C LYS A 42 -0.58 25.19 15.51
N VAL A 43 -0.23 24.14 14.77
CA VAL A 43 1.08 23.48 14.85
C VAL A 43 1.81 23.60 13.50
N LEU A 44 3.12 23.35 13.51
CA LEU A 44 3.91 23.29 12.26
C LEU A 44 3.49 22.09 11.43
N LYS A 45 3.51 22.22 10.09
CA LYS A 45 3.21 21.12 9.14
C LYS A 45 4.08 19.89 9.40
N GLY A 46 5.38 20.09 9.69
CA GLY A 46 6.31 19.01 10.04
C GLY A 46 5.92 18.28 11.31
N THR A 47 5.52 18.99 12.36
CA THR A 47 5.03 18.41 13.61
C THR A 47 3.79 17.55 13.36
N PHE A 48 2.85 18.02 12.54
CA PHE A 48 1.69 17.20 12.19
C PHE A 48 2.07 16.00 11.32
N ALA A 49 2.99 16.15 10.36
CA ALA A 49 3.44 15.07 9.46
C ALA A 49 4.10 13.91 10.23
N MET A 50 4.61 14.10 11.43
CA MET A 50 5.16 13.04 12.29
C MET A 50 4.19 11.88 12.52
N HIS A 51 2.86 12.11 12.52
CA HIS A 51 1.89 11.03 12.65
C HIS A 51 1.97 10.03 11.47
N ALA A 52 2.32 10.49 10.26
CA ALA A 52 2.51 9.62 9.11
C ALA A 52 3.83 8.84 9.22
N THR A 53 4.88 9.46 9.72
CA THR A 53 6.16 8.77 10.02
C THR A 53 5.96 7.67 11.05
N LEU A 54 5.26 7.95 12.16
CA LEU A 54 4.94 6.95 13.17
C LEU A 54 4.05 5.83 12.62
N SER A 55 3.09 6.17 11.75
CA SER A 55 2.26 5.18 11.05
C SER A 55 3.12 4.25 10.17
N THR A 56 4.05 4.81 9.41
CA THR A 56 4.96 4.02 8.55
C THR A 56 5.88 3.12 9.37
N LEU A 57 6.41 3.61 10.49
CA LEU A 57 7.22 2.82 11.41
C LEU A 57 6.41 1.65 12.01
N ALA A 58 5.20 1.92 12.48
CA ALA A 58 4.29 0.89 13.00
C ALA A 58 3.94 -0.15 11.93
N THR A 59 3.73 0.29 10.69
CA THR A 59 3.55 -0.61 9.53
C THR A 59 4.76 -1.51 9.35
N ALA A 60 5.98 -0.96 9.31
CA ALA A 60 7.21 -1.71 9.14
C ALA A 60 7.40 -2.77 10.25
N LEU A 61 7.18 -2.39 11.51
CA LEU A 61 7.25 -3.33 12.64
C LEU A 61 6.20 -4.45 12.54
N THR A 62 5.00 -4.14 12.06
CA THR A 62 3.94 -5.12 11.82
C THR A 62 4.33 -6.10 10.73
N LEU A 63 4.94 -5.62 9.64
CA LEU A 63 5.39 -6.45 8.51
C LEU A 63 6.40 -7.52 8.92
N LEU A 64 7.22 -7.28 9.93
CA LEU A 64 8.18 -8.28 10.45
C LEU A 64 7.48 -9.52 11.06
N LYS A 65 6.28 -9.34 11.58
CA LYS A 65 5.54 -10.41 12.30
C LYS A 65 4.37 -10.98 11.50
N ILE A 66 3.83 -10.22 10.54
CA ILE A 66 2.57 -10.56 9.87
C ILE A 66 2.62 -11.90 9.14
N SER A 67 3.75 -12.26 8.51
CA SER A 67 3.91 -13.54 7.81
C SER A 67 3.74 -14.76 8.74
N LYS A 68 4.14 -14.64 10.02
CA LYS A 68 3.94 -15.68 11.04
C LYS A 68 2.47 -15.73 11.49
N VAL A 69 1.84 -14.56 11.65
CA VAL A 69 0.43 -14.45 12.08
C VAL A 69 -0.51 -15.04 11.02
N ILE A 70 -0.28 -14.74 9.74
CA ILE A 70 -1.07 -15.26 8.62
C ILE A 70 -0.97 -16.79 8.50
N LYS A 71 0.19 -17.39 8.84
CA LYS A 71 0.36 -18.84 8.83
C LYS A 71 -0.40 -19.52 9.98
N LYS A 72 -0.56 -18.84 11.12
CA LYS A 72 -1.18 -19.39 12.33
C LYS A 72 -2.70 -19.21 12.36
N TYR A 73 -3.20 -18.08 11.84
CA TYR A 73 -4.62 -17.71 11.92
C TYR A 73 -5.24 -17.60 10.53
N SER A 74 -6.56 -17.72 10.45
CA SER A 74 -7.29 -17.44 9.22
C SER A 74 -7.06 -15.99 8.76
N TYR A 75 -6.58 -15.82 7.54
CA TYR A 75 -6.26 -14.48 7.02
C TYR A 75 -7.47 -13.55 7.03
N LYS A 76 -8.68 -14.05 6.80
CA LYS A 76 -9.89 -13.23 6.87
C LYS A 76 -10.11 -12.58 8.23
N LYS A 77 -9.88 -13.34 9.32
CA LYS A 77 -9.98 -12.79 10.68
C LYS A 77 -8.91 -11.73 10.92
N VAL A 78 -7.68 -11.99 10.45
CA VAL A 78 -6.55 -11.06 10.54
C VAL A 78 -6.83 -9.80 9.72
N LEU A 79 -7.33 -9.96 8.49
CA LEU A 79 -7.75 -8.88 7.61
C LEU A 79 -8.82 -8.00 8.26
N LEU A 80 -9.85 -8.60 8.84
CA LEU A 80 -10.93 -7.86 9.52
C LEU A 80 -10.38 -6.99 10.65
N ILE A 81 -9.48 -7.54 11.49
CA ILE A 81 -8.83 -6.78 12.55
C ILE A 81 -8.02 -5.61 11.97
N GLY A 82 -7.24 -5.84 10.91
CA GLY A 82 -6.44 -4.80 10.26
C GLY A 82 -7.28 -3.66 9.71
N VAL A 83 -8.41 -4.00 9.07
CA VAL A 83 -9.34 -3.02 8.51
C VAL A 83 -10.04 -2.22 9.61
N ILE A 84 -10.52 -2.88 10.66
CA ILE A 84 -11.14 -2.20 11.81
C ILE A 84 -10.14 -1.24 12.47
N LEU A 85 -8.88 -1.65 12.66
CA LEU A 85 -7.84 -0.80 13.22
C LEU A 85 -7.56 0.42 12.33
N SER A 86 -7.39 0.22 11.03
CA SER A 86 -7.05 1.31 10.12
C SER A 86 -8.21 2.27 9.89
N SER A 87 -9.43 1.76 9.66
CA SER A 87 -10.62 2.59 9.46
C SER A 87 -11.06 3.25 10.76
N GLY A 88 -11.06 2.51 11.87
CA GLY A 88 -11.41 3.03 13.20
C GLY A 88 -10.47 4.13 13.66
N ALA A 89 -9.16 3.93 13.53
CA ALA A 89 -8.18 4.98 13.82
C ALA A 89 -8.38 6.21 12.94
N THR A 90 -8.64 6.01 11.64
CA THR A 90 -8.93 7.11 10.70
C THR A 90 -10.21 7.85 11.07
N TRP A 91 -11.25 7.13 11.47
CA TRP A 91 -12.49 7.73 11.97
C TRP A 91 -12.27 8.55 13.24
N LEU A 92 -11.54 7.99 14.21
CA LEU A 92 -11.24 8.67 15.48
C LEU A 92 -10.36 9.92 15.30
N MET A 93 -9.52 9.97 14.25
CA MET A 93 -8.78 11.17 13.89
C MET A 93 -9.69 12.37 13.64
N SER A 94 -10.95 12.16 13.22
CA SER A 94 -11.92 13.23 13.00
C SER A 94 -12.31 14.00 14.27
N TYR A 95 -12.14 13.40 15.43
CA TYR A 95 -12.43 14.00 16.74
C TYR A 95 -11.20 14.56 17.45
N SER A 96 -10.03 14.42 16.83
CA SER A 96 -8.77 14.77 17.47
C SER A 96 -8.59 16.28 17.56
N THR A 97 -8.38 16.78 18.76
CA THR A 97 -8.09 18.19 19.06
C THR A 97 -6.62 18.43 19.38
N SER A 98 -5.83 17.36 19.52
CA SER A 98 -4.41 17.40 19.87
C SER A 98 -3.57 16.62 18.87
N VAL A 99 -2.39 17.13 18.55
CA VAL A 99 -1.43 16.44 17.67
C VAL A 99 -0.95 15.10 18.25
N TYR A 100 -0.87 14.99 19.57
CA TYR A 100 -0.45 13.74 20.24
C TYR A 100 -1.46 12.61 20.01
N LEU A 101 -2.76 12.92 19.96
CA LEU A 101 -3.77 11.94 19.64
C LEU A 101 -3.63 11.45 18.20
N PHE A 102 -3.27 12.32 17.26
CA PHE A 102 -2.92 11.92 15.89
C PHE A 102 -1.72 10.96 15.84
N TYR A 103 -0.73 11.12 16.74
CA TYR A 103 0.42 10.21 16.80
C TYR A 103 -0.01 8.80 17.21
N ILE A 104 -0.81 8.68 18.27
CA ILE A 104 -1.34 7.40 18.76
C ILE A 104 -2.21 6.74 17.70
N LEU A 105 -3.15 7.49 17.14
CA LEU A 105 -4.04 6.99 16.09
C LEU A 105 -3.28 6.67 14.78
N GLY A 106 -2.20 7.41 14.49
CA GLY A 106 -1.28 7.12 13.41
C GLY A 106 -0.62 5.76 13.57
N ILE A 107 -0.13 5.44 14.76
CA ILE A 107 0.44 4.13 15.10
C ILE A 107 -0.60 3.02 14.91
N LEU A 108 -1.81 3.18 15.45
CA LEU A 108 -2.89 2.19 15.32
C LEU A 108 -3.27 1.97 13.83
N ARG A 109 -3.40 3.05 13.07
CA ARG A 109 -3.63 2.97 11.63
C ARG A 109 -2.51 2.24 10.91
N GLY A 110 -1.25 2.53 11.27
CA GLY A 110 -0.08 1.88 10.69
C GLY A 110 -0.03 0.37 10.96
N ILE A 111 -0.37 -0.06 12.17
CA ILE A 111 -0.54 -1.49 12.48
C ILE A 111 -1.60 -2.10 11.58
N GLY A 112 -2.76 -1.47 11.46
CA GLY A 112 -3.84 -1.92 10.59
C GLY A 112 -3.39 -2.08 9.14
N VAL A 113 -2.75 -1.05 8.57
CA VAL A 113 -2.21 -1.06 7.19
C VAL A 113 -1.17 -2.16 7.01
N GLY A 114 -0.30 -2.41 7.99
CA GLY A 114 0.69 -3.49 7.94
C GLY A 114 0.07 -4.89 7.87
N ILE A 115 -1.12 -5.06 8.43
CA ILE A 115 -1.84 -6.34 8.45
C ILE A 115 -2.36 -6.75 7.07
N TYR A 116 -2.79 -5.80 6.22
CA TYR A 116 -3.39 -6.11 4.92
C TYR A 116 -2.74 -5.36 3.73
N GLY A 117 -1.63 -4.69 3.97
CA GLY A 117 -0.90 -3.92 2.96
C GLY A 117 0.01 -4.78 2.07
N MET A 118 1.14 -4.20 1.67
CA MET A 118 2.00 -4.71 0.59
C MET A 118 2.44 -6.16 0.76
N VAL A 119 2.94 -6.56 1.94
CA VAL A 119 3.48 -7.92 2.15
C VAL A 119 2.39 -8.99 2.09
N PRO A 120 1.25 -8.87 2.79
CA PRO A 120 0.16 -9.84 2.62
C PRO A 120 -0.36 -9.94 1.18
N ILE A 121 -0.48 -8.82 0.46
CA ILE A 121 -0.89 -8.80 -0.94
C ILE A 121 0.06 -9.64 -1.80
N THR A 122 1.37 -9.42 -1.67
CA THR A 122 2.38 -10.15 -2.44
C THR A 122 2.42 -11.63 -2.06
N VAL A 123 2.27 -11.97 -0.77
CA VAL A 123 2.22 -13.37 -0.31
C VAL A 123 1.02 -14.11 -0.92
N VAL A 124 -0.16 -13.50 -0.95
CA VAL A 124 -1.35 -14.10 -1.57
C VAL A 124 -1.10 -14.35 -3.05
N ILE A 125 -0.61 -13.34 -3.79
CA ILE A 125 -0.36 -13.49 -5.24
C ILE A 125 0.70 -14.55 -5.50
N THR A 126 1.77 -14.61 -4.71
CA THR A 126 2.81 -15.64 -4.84
C THR A 126 2.25 -17.06 -4.67
N ASN A 127 1.28 -17.26 -3.79
CA ASN A 127 0.65 -18.55 -3.60
C ASN A 127 -0.33 -18.93 -4.72
N TRP A 128 -0.96 -17.93 -5.36
CA TRP A 128 -1.99 -18.15 -6.38
C TRP A 128 -1.44 -18.17 -7.82
N PHE A 129 -0.21 -17.68 -8.06
CA PHE A 129 0.36 -17.53 -9.40
C PHE A 129 1.78 -18.08 -9.48
N ASP A 130 1.97 -19.13 -10.30
CA ASP A 130 3.30 -19.62 -10.71
C ASP A 130 3.77 -18.94 -12.00
N LYS A 131 2.84 -18.72 -12.95
CA LYS A 131 3.08 -17.92 -14.17
C LYS A 131 2.40 -16.57 -14.06
N LYS A 132 2.98 -15.55 -14.72
CA LYS A 132 2.49 -14.16 -14.70
C LYS A 132 2.43 -13.54 -13.28
N HIS A 133 3.31 -14.02 -12.40
CA HIS A 133 3.42 -13.53 -11.03
C HIS A 133 3.77 -12.03 -10.99
N GLY A 134 4.73 -11.59 -11.82
CA GLY A 134 5.15 -10.20 -11.93
C GLY A 134 3.98 -9.30 -12.36
N LEU A 135 3.26 -9.69 -13.43
CA LEU A 135 2.09 -8.97 -13.92
C LEU A 135 0.97 -8.91 -12.87
N ALA A 136 0.65 -10.02 -12.21
CA ALA A 136 -0.40 -10.05 -11.19
C ALA A 136 -0.06 -9.16 -9.99
N THR A 137 1.20 -9.18 -9.54
CA THR A 137 1.68 -8.35 -8.42
C THR A 137 1.69 -6.87 -8.80
N SER A 138 2.22 -6.53 -9.96
CA SER A 138 2.29 -5.14 -10.41
C SER A 138 0.90 -4.56 -10.67
N LEU A 139 -0.02 -5.34 -11.22
CA LEU A 139 -1.41 -4.94 -11.40
C LEU A 139 -2.06 -4.63 -10.04
N ALA A 140 -1.94 -5.53 -9.07
CA ALA A 140 -2.51 -5.32 -7.74
C ALA A 140 -1.93 -4.06 -7.07
N LEU A 141 -0.60 -3.90 -7.11
CA LEU A 141 0.06 -2.76 -6.47
C LEU A 141 -0.12 -1.44 -7.23
N SER A 142 -0.38 -1.45 -8.54
CA SER A 142 -0.65 -0.23 -9.31
C SER A 142 -1.96 0.44 -8.89
N PHE A 143 -2.93 -0.32 -8.37
CA PHE A 143 -4.15 0.24 -7.80
C PHE A 143 -3.91 1.15 -6.59
N SER A 144 -2.77 1.05 -5.92
CA SER A 144 -2.38 2.03 -4.91
C SER A 144 -2.11 3.41 -5.51
N GLY A 145 -1.52 3.46 -6.70
CA GLY A 145 -1.32 4.70 -7.45
C GLY A 145 -2.65 5.25 -7.98
N LEU A 146 -3.48 4.37 -8.58
CA LEU A 146 -4.81 4.75 -9.09
C LEU A 146 -5.68 5.34 -7.96
N SER A 147 -5.71 4.69 -6.81
CA SER A 147 -6.42 5.18 -5.63
C SER A 147 -5.86 6.55 -5.20
N GLY A 148 -4.55 6.71 -5.11
CA GLY A 148 -3.92 7.99 -4.79
C GLY A 148 -4.28 9.09 -5.78
N ALA A 149 -4.26 8.78 -7.09
CA ALA A 149 -4.61 9.73 -8.15
C ALA A 149 -6.07 10.21 -8.08
N ILE A 150 -7.00 9.31 -7.76
CA ILE A 150 -8.42 9.63 -7.67
C ILE A 150 -8.75 10.29 -6.32
N PHE A 151 -8.30 9.70 -5.22
CA PHE A 151 -8.70 10.15 -3.89
C PHE A 151 -7.97 11.42 -3.44
N SER A 152 -6.76 11.75 -3.92
CA SER A 152 -6.10 13.00 -3.51
C SER A 152 -6.92 14.25 -3.88
N PRO A 153 -7.34 14.47 -5.14
CA PRO A 153 -8.20 15.60 -5.47
C PRO A 153 -9.58 15.52 -4.83
N LEU A 154 -10.16 14.31 -4.71
CA LEU A 154 -11.46 14.11 -4.09
C LEU A 154 -11.46 14.49 -2.60
N LEU A 155 -10.47 14.01 -1.84
CA LEU A 155 -10.30 14.38 -0.43
C LEU A 155 -10.01 15.87 -0.27
N SER A 156 -9.20 16.46 -1.15
CA SER A 156 -8.94 17.91 -1.16
C SER A 156 -10.23 18.72 -1.35
N SER A 157 -11.08 18.31 -2.29
CA SER A 157 -12.40 18.93 -2.51
C SER A 157 -13.30 18.76 -1.28
N TRP A 158 -13.37 17.58 -0.69
CA TRP A 158 -14.15 17.34 0.53
C TRP A 158 -13.64 18.15 1.73
N ILE A 159 -12.32 18.32 1.86
CA ILE A 159 -11.76 19.19 2.91
C ILE A 159 -12.23 20.63 2.73
N THR A 160 -12.28 21.11 1.49
CA THR A 160 -12.75 22.48 1.19
C THR A 160 -14.24 22.66 1.47
N CYS A 161 -15.08 21.66 1.11
CA CYS A 161 -16.53 21.74 1.25
C CYS A 161 -17.02 21.42 2.68
N TYR A 162 -16.44 20.41 3.33
CA TYR A 162 -16.98 19.81 4.57
C TYR A 162 -16.00 19.90 5.75
N GLY A 163 -14.80 20.40 5.54
CA GLY A 163 -13.74 20.42 6.53
C GLY A 163 -13.01 19.08 6.66
N TRP A 164 -11.83 19.13 7.30
CA TRP A 164 -10.95 17.97 7.42
C TRP A 164 -11.54 16.87 8.34
N GLN A 165 -12.34 17.23 9.35
CA GLN A 165 -12.96 16.27 10.27
C GLN A 165 -13.92 15.33 9.53
N MET A 166 -14.87 15.90 8.76
CA MET A 166 -15.81 15.10 7.98
C MET A 166 -15.10 14.31 6.90
N THR A 167 -14.05 14.86 6.33
CA THR A 167 -13.25 14.15 5.30
C THR A 167 -12.55 12.92 5.86
N TYR A 168 -12.06 12.96 7.11
CA TYR A 168 -11.54 11.75 7.78
C TYR A 168 -12.61 10.67 7.97
N ARG A 169 -13.86 11.05 8.28
CA ARG A 169 -14.98 10.09 8.38
C ARG A 169 -15.29 9.46 7.02
N PHE A 170 -15.36 10.27 5.97
CA PHE A 170 -15.56 9.76 4.60
C PHE A 170 -14.43 8.84 4.17
N MET A 171 -13.18 9.21 4.46
CA MET A 171 -12.02 8.38 4.19
C MET A 171 -12.09 7.03 4.91
N ALA A 172 -12.53 7.00 6.18
CA ALA A 172 -12.71 5.76 6.94
C ALA A 172 -13.78 4.84 6.32
N ILE A 173 -14.87 5.42 5.83
CA ILE A 173 -15.91 4.68 5.10
C ILE A 173 -15.35 4.13 3.79
N CYS A 174 -14.60 4.92 3.02
CA CYS A 174 -13.96 4.48 1.78
C CYS A 174 -12.99 3.30 2.02
N ILE A 175 -12.22 3.33 3.12
CA ILE A 175 -11.34 2.22 3.53
C ILE A 175 -12.15 0.93 3.70
N LEU A 176 -13.29 0.98 4.43
CA LEU A 176 -14.17 -0.17 4.64
C LEU A 176 -14.76 -0.68 3.32
N VAL A 177 -15.33 0.21 2.51
CA VAL A 177 -16.00 -0.13 1.25
C VAL A 177 -15.02 -0.81 0.28
N LEU A 178 -13.81 -0.31 0.15
CA LEU A 178 -12.80 -0.90 -0.72
C LEU A 178 -12.39 -2.32 -0.29
N VAL A 179 -12.40 -2.62 1.00
CA VAL A 179 -12.01 -3.95 1.51
C VAL A 179 -13.17 -4.95 1.53
N LEU A 180 -14.42 -4.48 1.48
CA LEU A 180 -15.61 -5.35 1.53
C LEU A 180 -15.56 -6.55 0.57
N PRO A 181 -15.18 -6.42 -0.71
CA PRO A 181 -15.13 -7.58 -1.61
C PRO A 181 -14.24 -8.70 -1.10
N ALA A 182 -13.07 -8.35 -0.52
CA ALA A 182 -12.13 -9.31 0.02
C ALA A 182 -12.61 -9.97 1.34
N LEU A 183 -13.49 -9.30 2.09
CA LEU A 183 -14.06 -9.82 3.33
C LEU A 183 -15.28 -10.73 3.09
N ILE A 184 -16.18 -10.34 2.17
CA ILE A 184 -17.44 -11.03 1.93
C ILE A 184 -17.20 -12.37 1.20
N VAL A 185 -16.47 -12.33 0.09
CA VAL A 185 -16.27 -13.53 -0.74
C VAL A 185 -15.39 -14.54 -0.02
N PRO A 186 -15.78 -15.85 0.04
CA PRO A 186 -14.94 -16.88 0.64
C PRO A 186 -13.72 -17.19 -0.25
N TRP A 187 -12.53 -17.03 0.29
CA TRP A 187 -11.26 -17.39 -0.34
C TRP A 187 -10.18 -17.71 0.71
N ASN A 188 -9.15 -18.44 0.31
CA ASN A 188 -8.01 -18.80 1.15
C ASN A 188 -6.70 -18.24 0.57
N ILE A 189 -5.71 -18.02 1.43
CA ILE A 189 -4.36 -17.62 0.99
C ILE A 189 -3.73 -18.68 0.09
N ASP A 190 -3.95 -19.96 0.38
CA ASP A 190 -3.43 -21.08 -0.38
C ASP A 190 -4.54 -21.66 -1.25
N PRO A 191 -4.41 -21.64 -2.60
CA PRO A 191 -5.39 -22.21 -3.51
C PRO A 191 -5.60 -23.72 -3.29
N ARG A 192 -4.60 -24.44 -2.78
CA ARG A 192 -4.68 -25.90 -2.50
C ARG A 192 -5.76 -26.23 -1.48
N LYS A 193 -6.04 -25.32 -0.53
CA LYS A 193 -7.14 -25.48 0.45
C LYS A 193 -8.52 -25.39 -0.19
N GLU A 194 -8.59 -24.94 -1.44
CA GLU A 194 -9.81 -24.85 -2.24
C GLU A 194 -9.81 -25.85 -3.41
N HIS A 195 -8.93 -26.86 -3.33
CA HIS A 195 -8.74 -27.87 -4.38
C HIS A 195 -8.37 -27.26 -5.74
N LEU A 196 -7.68 -26.11 -5.71
CA LEU A 196 -7.17 -25.41 -6.89
C LEU A 196 -5.64 -25.47 -6.91
N LEU A 197 -5.06 -25.51 -8.13
CA LEU A 197 -3.62 -25.35 -8.32
C LEU A 197 -3.32 -23.88 -8.63
N PRO A 198 -2.12 -23.37 -8.33
CA PRO A 198 -1.69 -22.04 -8.74
C PRO A 198 -1.85 -21.83 -10.26
N TYR A 199 -2.10 -20.59 -10.68
CA TYR A 199 -2.24 -20.27 -12.11
C TYR A 199 -0.95 -20.56 -12.87
N GLY A 200 -1.06 -21.41 -13.89
CA GLY A 200 0.10 -21.82 -14.70
C GLY A 200 1.01 -22.83 -14.01
N TYR A 201 0.50 -23.54 -12.99
CA TYR A 201 1.24 -24.60 -12.32
C TYR A 201 1.86 -25.57 -13.33
N GLN A 202 3.17 -25.67 -13.29
CA GLN A 202 3.94 -26.70 -14.00
C GLN A 202 4.43 -27.70 -12.97
N ASN A 203 4.22 -28.97 -13.26
CA ASN A 203 4.70 -30.07 -12.42
C ASN A 203 6.24 -30.13 -12.49
N ARG A 204 6.91 -29.05 -12.03
CA ARG A 204 8.35 -29.09 -11.79
C ARG A 204 8.54 -30.02 -10.63
N LYS A 205 9.20 -31.18 -10.85
CA LYS A 205 9.76 -31.99 -9.76
C LYS A 205 10.42 -31.02 -8.79
N GLU A 206 10.01 -31.06 -7.55
CA GLU A 206 10.59 -30.25 -6.46
C GLU A 206 12.10 -30.55 -6.34
N THR A 207 12.91 -29.93 -7.16
CA THR A 207 14.37 -30.08 -7.16
C THR A 207 15.06 -28.94 -6.43
N THR A 208 14.36 -28.30 -5.54
CA THR A 208 15.02 -27.42 -4.59
C THR A 208 14.67 -27.89 -3.17
N LYS A 209 15.47 -28.82 -2.66
CA LYS A 209 15.69 -28.89 -1.21
C LYS A 209 15.94 -27.45 -0.78
N VAL A 210 15.03 -26.88 0.01
CA VAL A 210 15.28 -25.63 0.71
C VAL A 210 16.54 -25.89 1.52
N GLN A 211 17.68 -25.53 0.97
CA GLN A 211 18.92 -25.51 1.74
C GLN A 211 18.64 -24.53 2.88
N ASN A 212 18.64 -25.07 4.07
CA ASN A 212 18.45 -24.35 5.32
C ASN A 212 19.71 -23.52 5.62
N ASN A 213 20.16 -22.76 4.60
CA ASN A 213 21.24 -21.82 4.76
C ASN A 213 20.71 -20.71 5.67
N LYS A 214 21.25 -20.64 6.87
CA LYS A 214 21.03 -19.50 7.78
C LYS A 214 21.26 -18.23 6.97
N ILE A 215 20.20 -17.50 6.65
CA ILE A 215 20.28 -16.23 5.93
C ILE A 215 21.14 -15.30 6.78
N LYS A 216 22.34 -15.01 6.31
CA LYS A 216 23.20 -13.99 6.94
C LYS A 216 22.59 -12.64 6.61
N LEU A 217 21.83 -12.07 7.56
CA LEU A 217 21.15 -10.79 7.43
C LEU A 217 22.12 -9.61 7.18
N LEU A 218 23.40 -9.74 7.54
CA LEU A 218 24.43 -8.72 7.35
C LEU A 218 25.33 -9.01 6.13
N THR A 219 24.72 -9.32 5.01
CA THR A 219 25.48 -9.43 3.75
C THR A 219 25.61 -8.04 3.11
N ILE A 220 26.74 -7.74 2.45
CA ILE A 220 26.96 -6.47 1.72
C ILE A 220 25.80 -6.20 0.76
N SER A 221 25.35 -7.21 0.02
CA SER A 221 24.20 -7.09 -0.88
C SER A 221 22.92 -6.64 -0.16
N PHE A 222 22.67 -7.13 1.06
CA PHE A 222 21.52 -6.70 1.86
C PHE A 222 21.66 -5.25 2.31
N LEU A 223 22.85 -4.84 2.76
CA LEU A 223 23.11 -3.45 3.16
C LEU A 223 22.97 -2.48 1.98
N CYS A 224 23.49 -2.83 0.80
CA CYS A 224 23.31 -2.04 -0.43
C CYS A 224 21.82 -1.90 -0.80
N MET A 225 21.05 -2.98 -0.67
CA MET A 225 19.61 -2.96 -0.92
C MET A 225 18.87 -2.08 0.08
N CYS A 226 19.24 -2.11 1.36
CA CYS A 226 18.68 -1.23 2.38
C CYS A 226 19.01 0.24 2.08
N LEU A 227 20.25 0.56 1.74
CA LEU A 227 20.67 1.92 1.38
C LEU A 227 19.92 2.43 0.15
N PHE A 228 19.85 1.61 -0.91
CA PHE A 228 19.08 1.95 -2.11
C PHE A 228 17.62 2.23 -1.80
N THR A 229 16.98 1.36 -1.02
CA THR A 229 15.57 1.53 -0.64
C THR A 229 15.37 2.79 0.20
N LEU A 230 16.30 3.10 1.11
CA LEU A 230 16.27 4.31 1.93
C LEU A 230 16.34 5.57 1.06
N LEU A 231 17.30 5.65 0.14
CA LEU A 231 17.46 6.78 -0.76
C LEU A 231 16.22 6.93 -1.68
N HIS A 232 15.76 5.84 -2.28
CA HIS A 232 14.58 5.85 -3.15
C HIS A 232 13.32 6.31 -2.39
N THR A 233 13.10 5.80 -1.18
CA THR A 233 11.94 6.17 -0.36
C THR A 233 11.99 7.64 0.08
N SER A 234 13.20 8.15 0.36
CA SER A 234 13.38 9.58 0.70
C SER A 234 13.01 10.49 -0.47
N ILE A 235 13.40 10.15 -1.70
CA ILE A 235 13.06 10.90 -2.90
C ILE A 235 11.55 10.84 -3.16
N THR A 236 10.95 9.66 -3.12
CA THR A 236 9.51 9.48 -3.38
C THR A 236 8.64 10.11 -2.29
N GLY A 237 9.16 10.26 -1.07
CA GLY A 237 8.48 10.94 0.04
C GLY A 237 8.20 12.42 -0.26
N ILE A 238 9.01 13.07 -1.09
CA ILE A 238 8.82 14.48 -1.50
C ILE A 238 7.45 14.68 -2.16
N SER A 239 6.97 13.70 -2.91
CA SER A 239 5.67 13.77 -3.60
C SER A 239 4.49 14.03 -2.66
N GLN A 240 4.55 13.55 -1.42
CA GLN A 240 3.50 13.78 -0.41
C GLN A 240 3.41 15.24 0.06
N HIS A 241 4.47 16.02 -0.16
CA HIS A 241 4.52 17.43 0.21
C HIS A 241 4.15 18.37 -0.94
N LEU A 242 3.92 17.86 -2.17
CA LEU A 242 3.61 18.67 -3.35
C LEU A 242 2.40 19.59 -3.15
N SER A 243 1.36 19.12 -2.47
CA SER A 243 0.20 19.96 -2.15
C SER A 243 0.57 21.13 -1.23
N GLY A 244 1.49 20.90 -0.30
CA GLY A 244 2.00 21.95 0.60
C GLY A 244 2.91 22.94 -0.11
N VAL A 245 3.73 22.48 -1.06
CA VAL A 245 4.58 23.33 -1.91
C VAL A 245 3.72 24.22 -2.80
N ALA A 246 2.68 23.68 -3.45
CA ALA A 246 1.75 24.46 -4.27
C ALA A 246 1.16 25.65 -3.49
N VAL A 247 0.73 25.42 -2.24
CA VAL A 247 0.21 26.48 -1.37
C VAL A 247 1.29 27.51 -1.02
N SER A 248 2.53 27.12 -0.82
CA SER A 248 3.64 28.06 -0.51
C SER A 248 4.01 28.98 -1.67
N ILE A 249 3.71 28.58 -2.91
CA ILE A 249 3.88 29.41 -4.13
C ILE A 249 2.53 30.03 -4.59
N HIS A 250 1.59 30.22 -3.65
CA HIS A 250 0.29 30.88 -3.87
C HIS A 250 -0.65 30.14 -4.84
N LEU A 251 -0.43 28.86 -5.16
CA LEU A 251 -1.38 28.03 -5.89
C LEU A 251 -2.45 27.45 -4.96
N SER A 252 -3.60 27.09 -5.52
CA SER A 252 -4.68 26.46 -4.75
C SER A 252 -4.28 25.03 -4.29
N VAL A 253 -4.85 24.60 -3.16
CA VAL A 253 -4.66 23.24 -2.64
C VAL A 253 -5.10 22.19 -3.67
N THR A 254 -6.12 22.50 -4.46
CA THR A 254 -6.62 21.63 -5.52
C THR A 254 -5.58 21.41 -6.61
N ILE A 255 -4.87 22.46 -7.03
CA ILE A 255 -3.75 22.36 -8.01
C ILE A 255 -2.62 21.48 -7.42
N GLY A 256 -2.29 21.66 -6.15
CA GLY A 256 -1.32 20.79 -5.47
C GLY A 256 -1.74 19.31 -5.43
N ALA A 257 -3.04 19.04 -5.26
CA ALA A 257 -3.56 17.70 -5.30
C ALA A 257 -3.54 17.09 -6.72
N THR A 258 -3.73 17.89 -7.78
CA THR A 258 -3.58 17.40 -9.16
C THR A 258 -2.13 17.05 -9.51
N PHE A 259 -1.14 17.77 -9.00
CA PHE A 259 0.27 17.37 -9.12
C PHE A 259 0.53 15.99 -8.53
N MET A 260 -0.06 15.71 -7.38
CA MET A 260 -0.01 14.37 -6.77
C MET A 260 -0.64 13.31 -7.68
N SER A 261 -1.75 13.63 -8.35
CA SER A 261 -2.38 12.71 -9.31
C SER A 261 -1.46 12.37 -10.49
N PHE A 262 -0.78 13.35 -11.07
CA PHE A 262 0.20 13.11 -12.14
C PHE A 262 1.35 12.22 -11.68
N THR A 263 1.89 12.47 -10.49
CA THR A 263 2.92 11.61 -9.89
C THR A 263 2.43 10.17 -9.72
N MET A 264 1.17 9.98 -9.33
CA MET A 264 0.58 8.66 -9.17
C MET A 264 0.35 7.95 -10.51
N ILE A 265 0.02 8.67 -11.58
CA ILE A 265 -0.08 8.11 -12.95
C ILE A 265 1.29 7.58 -13.39
N GLY A 266 2.37 8.33 -13.17
CA GLY A 266 3.73 7.86 -13.41
C GLY A 266 4.05 6.58 -12.61
N ASN A 267 3.68 6.56 -11.34
CA ASN A 267 3.86 5.39 -10.47
C ASN A 267 3.11 4.14 -10.99
N ILE A 268 1.89 4.31 -11.50
CA ILE A 268 1.10 3.22 -12.10
C ILE A 268 1.82 2.67 -13.34
N SER A 269 2.18 3.56 -14.27
CA SER A 269 2.83 3.21 -15.53
C SER A 269 4.13 2.43 -15.28
N THR A 270 4.96 2.92 -14.36
CA THR A 270 6.23 2.29 -13.98
C THR A 270 6.00 0.89 -13.38
N LYS A 271 5.04 0.74 -12.46
CA LYS A 271 4.72 -0.57 -11.85
C LYS A 271 4.27 -1.59 -12.87
N LEU A 272 3.38 -1.20 -13.80
CA LEU A 272 2.88 -2.10 -14.84
C LEU A 272 4.01 -2.50 -15.80
N LEU A 273 4.84 -1.55 -16.22
CA LEU A 273 6.00 -1.80 -17.07
C LEU A 273 6.98 -2.77 -16.42
N ILE A 274 7.35 -2.55 -15.16
CA ILE A 274 8.27 -3.43 -14.44
C ILE A 274 7.66 -4.81 -14.25
N GLY A 275 6.38 -4.92 -13.92
CA GLY A 275 5.71 -6.21 -13.78
C GLY A 275 5.70 -7.01 -15.07
N PHE A 276 5.43 -6.37 -16.20
CA PHE A 276 5.49 -6.99 -17.53
C PHE A 276 6.92 -7.40 -17.89
N LEU A 277 7.89 -6.50 -17.68
CA LEU A 277 9.29 -6.78 -17.97
C LEU A 277 9.88 -7.87 -17.06
N SER A 278 9.47 -7.97 -15.81
CA SER A 278 9.94 -9.00 -14.88
C SER A 278 9.48 -10.41 -15.28
N ASP A 279 8.34 -10.53 -15.96
CA ASP A 279 7.84 -11.80 -16.48
C ASP A 279 8.50 -12.20 -17.83
N LEU A 280 9.03 -11.23 -18.59
CA LEU A 280 9.71 -11.44 -19.87
C LEU A 280 11.23 -11.57 -19.73
N LEU A 281 11.82 -10.78 -18.85
CA LEU A 281 13.25 -10.69 -18.63
C LEU A 281 13.63 -11.36 -17.32
N SER A 282 14.93 -11.62 -17.13
CA SER A 282 15.40 -12.02 -15.79
C SER A 282 15.17 -10.88 -14.79
N PRO A 283 14.90 -11.19 -13.50
CA PRO A 283 14.67 -10.18 -12.45
C PRO A 283 15.77 -9.12 -12.36
N ILE A 284 17.03 -9.52 -12.57
CA ILE A 284 18.19 -8.62 -12.54
C ILE A 284 18.10 -7.57 -13.66
N LYS A 285 17.78 -7.96 -14.88
CA LYS A 285 17.64 -7.03 -16.02
C LYS A 285 16.49 -6.05 -15.79
N ALA A 286 15.36 -6.51 -15.23
CA ALA A 286 14.23 -5.64 -14.88
C ALA A 286 14.64 -4.58 -13.84
N VAL A 287 15.39 -4.96 -12.82
CA VAL A 287 15.92 -4.03 -11.80
C VAL A 287 16.89 -3.01 -12.40
N ILE A 288 17.80 -3.43 -13.28
CA ILE A 288 18.73 -2.51 -13.96
C ILE A 288 17.97 -1.49 -14.80
N MET A 289 16.97 -1.91 -15.57
CA MET A 289 16.12 -0.99 -16.34
C MET A 289 15.37 -0.01 -15.44
N MET A 290 14.88 -0.47 -14.29
CA MET A 290 14.22 0.39 -13.30
C MET A 290 15.19 1.46 -12.76
N ILE A 291 16.43 1.11 -12.46
CA ILE A 291 17.43 2.06 -11.99
C ILE A 291 17.71 3.11 -13.07
N LEU A 292 17.90 2.67 -14.31
CA LEU A 292 18.16 3.57 -15.43
C LEU A 292 16.99 4.54 -15.68
N THR A 293 15.74 4.08 -15.58
CA THR A 293 14.56 4.97 -15.76
C THR A 293 14.33 5.93 -14.59
N ASN A 294 14.88 5.68 -13.42
CA ASN A 294 14.81 6.62 -12.29
C ASN A 294 15.94 7.67 -12.29
N CYS A 295 16.95 7.51 -13.14
CA CYS A 295 18.04 8.47 -13.29
C CYS A 295 17.74 9.56 -14.33
N PHE A 296 16.67 9.43 -15.09
CA PHE A 296 16.16 10.39 -16.07
C PHE A 296 14.79 10.94 -15.64
#